data_ee62b7ea82b74daeb2f4ccf22e395282
#
_entry.id   ee62b7ea82b74daeb2f4ccf22e395282
#
_cell.length_a   1.000
_cell.length_b   1.000
_cell.length_c   1.000
_cell.angle_alpha   90.00
_cell.angle_beta   90.00
_cell.angle_gamma   90.00
#
_symmetry.space_group_name_H-M   'P 1'
#
loop_
_entity.id
_entity.type
_entity.pdbx_description
1 polymer ?
#
loop_
_entity_poly.entity_id
_entity_poly.type
_entity_poly.pdbx_seq_one_letter_code
_entity_poly.pdbx_strand_id
1 'polypeptide(L)'
;MRRGLIIAALGSIVFADSSSALDLNSYRAQHGRPPLSPSGALYGAAHSHAQSLAGRQRLDHSGFRQRVSTERGTAAENVGFGCDTEDCAIRRRAASGRHRANMLRRDVKSYGIASAVGSNGRRYWVLELGN
;
A
#
# COMPACT_ATOMS: atom_id res chain seq x y z
N MET A 1 15.64 43.17 51.87
CA MET A 1 14.69 42.78 50.80
C MET A 1 15.44 41.95 49.76
N ARG A 2 15.22 40.67 49.78
CA ARG A 2 15.80 39.76 48.76
C ARG A 2 14.77 39.53 47.67
N ARG A 3 15.04 40.02 46.45
CA ARG A 3 14.20 39.73 45.28
C ARG A 3 14.60 38.37 44.75
N GLY A 4 13.69 37.37 44.88
CA GLY A 4 13.86 36.07 44.27
C GLY A 4 13.61 36.16 42.78
N LEU A 5 14.59 35.71 41.98
CA LEU A 5 14.50 35.59 40.54
C LEU A 5 13.79 34.26 40.24
N ILE A 6 12.59 34.32 39.69
CA ILE A 6 11.86 33.13 39.21
C ILE A 6 12.37 32.89 37.79
N ILE A 7 13.16 31.86 37.61
CA ILE A 7 13.53 31.37 36.28
C ILE A 7 12.42 30.45 35.80
N ALA A 8 11.62 30.93 34.86
CA ALA A 8 10.67 30.07 34.15
C ALA A 8 11.44 29.21 33.14
N ALA A 9 11.54 27.93 33.40
CA ALA A 9 12.06 27.00 32.45
C ALA A 9 11.00 26.77 31.36
N LEU A 10 11.22 27.31 30.16
CA LEU A 10 10.45 26.92 28.98
C LEU A 10 10.87 25.51 28.58
N GLY A 11 10.04 24.53 28.94
CA GLY A 11 10.16 23.17 28.42
C GLY A 11 9.81 23.16 26.94
N SER A 12 10.81 22.93 26.08
CA SER A 12 10.56 22.67 24.66
C SER A 12 9.86 21.34 24.54
N ILE A 13 8.57 21.35 24.18
CA ILE A 13 7.83 20.14 23.81
C ILE A 13 8.32 19.76 22.41
N VAL A 14 9.18 18.76 22.36
CA VAL A 14 9.56 18.12 21.09
C VAL A 14 8.40 17.21 20.72
N PHE A 15 7.58 17.62 19.75
CA PHE A 15 6.65 16.71 19.11
C PHE A 15 7.50 15.74 18.27
N ALA A 16 7.61 14.50 18.73
CA ALA A 16 8.11 13.44 17.88
C ALA A 16 7.10 13.27 16.76
N ASP A 17 7.46 13.64 15.54
CA ASP A 17 6.74 13.33 14.32
C ASP A 17 6.84 11.82 14.14
N SER A 18 5.89 11.09 14.72
CA SER A 18 5.70 9.68 14.39
C SER A 18 5.02 9.64 13.02
N SER A 19 5.81 9.72 11.94
CA SER A 19 5.31 9.42 10.60
C SER A 19 4.95 7.93 10.61
N SER A 20 3.65 7.62 10.78
CA SER A 20 3.15 6.28 10.66
C SER A 20 3.45 5.76 9.24
N ALA A 21 3.82 4.47 9.13
CA ALA A 21 4.02 3.82 7.84
C ALA A 21 2.80 4.02 6.94
N LEU A 22 3.01 4.36 5.68
CA LEU A 22 1.94 4.56 4.72
C LEU A 22 1.39 3.22 4.26
N ASP A 23 0.10 2.98 4.46
CA ASP A 23 -0.65 1.91 3.84
C ASP A 23 -1.61 2.44 2.76
N LEU A 24 -2.29 1.54 2.06
CA LEU A 24 -3.20 1.93 0.99
C LEU A 24 -4.31 2.87 1.48
N ASN A 25 -4.93 2.57 2.61
CA ASN A 25 -6.04 3.38 3.12
C ASN A 25 -5.58 4.74 3.65
N SER A 26 -4.39 4.83 4.25
CA SER A 26 -3.79 6.11 4.64
C SER A 26 -3.49 6.97 3.42
N TYR A 27 -2.96 6.38 2.36
CA TYR A 27 -2.73 7.07 1.10
C TYR A 27 -4.04 7.56 0.47
N ARG A 28 -5.08 6.72 0.46
CA ARG A 28 -6.40 7.09 -0.03
C ARG A 28 -7.00 8.24 0.77
N ALA A 29 -6.90 8.21 2.10
CA ALA A 29 -7.39 9.27 2.98
C ALA A 29 -6.69 10.61 2.71
N GLN A 30 -5.39 10.62 2.46
CA GLN A 30 -4.63 11.82 2.08
C GLN A 30 -5.14 12.46 0.78
N HIS A 31 -5.85 11.69 -0.05
CA HIS A 31 -6.39 12.13 -1.34
C HIS A 31 -7.92 12.18 -1.35
N GLY A 32 -8.56 12.23 -0.17
CA GLY A 32 -10.00 12.37 -0.05
C GLY A 32 -10.80 11.16 -0.55
N ARG A 33 -10.21 9.96 -0.52
CA ARG A 33 -10.88 8.71 -0.90
C ARG A 33 -11.31 7.94 0.35
N PRO A 34 -12.52 7.36 0.35
CA PRO A 34 -12.95 6.51 1.45
C PRO A 34 -12.07 5.25 1.56
N PRO A 35 -11.94 4.66 2.76
CA PRO A 35 -11.18 3.44 2.95
C PRO A 35 -11.80 2.26 2.20
N LEU A 36 -10.95 1.32 1.77
CA LEU A 36 -11.36 0.03 1.23
C LEU A 36 -11.35 -1.02 2.34
N SER A 37 -12.22 -2.03 2.20
CA SER A 37 -12.26 -3.17 3.12
C SER A 37 -11.25 -4.24 2.68
N PRO A 38 -10.47 -4.82 3.61
CA PRO A 38 -9.66 -5.98 3.30
C PRO A 38 -10.54 -7.15 2.83
N SER A 39 -10.10 -7.84 1.78
CA SER A 39 -10.77 -9.02 1.23
C SER A 39 -9.83 -10.22 1.26
N GLY A 40 -10.25 -11.31 1.90
CA GLY A 40 -9.49 -12.56 1.91
C GLY A 40 -9.32 -13.16 0.52
N ALA A 41 -10.33 -13.06 -0.33
CA ALA A 41 -10.27 -13.54 -1.72
C ALA A 41 -9.25 -12.72 -2.54
N LEU A 42 -9.28 -11.39 -2.43
CA LEU A 42 -8.33 -10.53 -3.14
C LEU A 42 -6.91 -10.65 -2.57
N TYR A 43 -6.77 -10.83 -1.26
CA TYR A 43 -5.46 -11.12 -0.66
C TYR A 43 -4.88 -12.44 -1.19
N GLY A 44 -5.67 -13.51 -1.23
CA GLY A 44 -5.24 -14.81 -1.77
C GLY A 44 -4.83 -14.71 -3.23
N ALA A 45 -5.59 -13.98 -4.04
CA ALA A 45 -5.26 -13.71 -5.44
C ALA A 45 -3.95 -12.94 -5.58
N ALA A 46 -3.78 -11.87 -4.79
CA ALA A 46 -2.56 -11.07 -4.77
C ALA A 46 -1.34 -11.90 -4.36
N HIS A 47 -1.47 -12.70 -3.30
CA HIS A 47 -0.39 -13.54 -2.79
C HIS A 47 0.05 -14.60 -3.81
N SER A 48 -0.92 -15.31 -4.40
CA SER A 48 -0.65 -16.31 -5.44
C SER A 48 0.06 -15.70 -6.64
N HIS A 49 -0.38 -14.52 -7.10
CA HIS A 49 0.28 -13.84 -8.22
C HIS A 49 1.67 -13.32 -7.85
N ALA A 50 1.85 -12.77 -6.65
CA ALA A 50 3.17 -12.35 -6.17
C ALA A 50 4.17 -13.51 -6.15
N GLN A 51 3.74 -14.69 -5.70
CA GLN A 51 4.57 -15.91 -5.74
C GLN A 51 4.92 -16.30 -7.19
N SER A 52 3.95 -16.23 -8.11
CA SER A 52 4.18 -16.50 -9.52
C SER A 52 5.18 -15.53 -10.15
N LEU A 53 5.02 -14.22 -9.90
CA LEU A 53 5.96 -13.20 -10.37
C LEU A 53 7.37 -13.43 -9.83
N ALA A 54 7.48 -13.71 -8.53
CA ALA A 54 8.77 -14.00 -7.87
C ALA A 54 9.44 -15.25 -8.44
N GLY A 55 8.67 -16.31 -8.69
CA GLY A 55 9.19 -17.56 -9.26
C GLY A 55 9.66 -17.40 -10.70
N ARG A 56 8.98 -16.59 -11.49
CA ARG A 56 9.34 -16.30 -12.89
C ARG A 56 10.27 -15.09 -13.06
N GLN A 57 10.50 -14.35 -11.99
CA GLN A 57 11.33 -13.13 -11.96
C GLN A 57 10.92 -12.10 -13.05
N ARG A 58 9.61 -11.90 -13.21
CA ARG A 58 9.06 -10.95 -14.19
C ARG A 58 7.77 -10.32 -13.70
N LEU A 59 7.46 -9.13 -14.22
CA LEU A 59 6.19 -8.46 -13.98
C LEU A 59 5.23 -8.67 -15.15
N ASP A 60 4.03 -9.11 -14.87
CA ASP A 60 2.92 -9.17 -15.83
C ASP A 60 1.57 -9.21 -15.11
N HIS A 61 0.50 -9.12 -15.87
CA HIS A 61 -0.88 -9.24 -15.42
C HIS A 61 -1.54 -10.54 -15.91
N SER A 62 -0.76 -11.54 -16.29
CA SER A 62 -1.28 -12.83 -16.79
C SER A 62 -2.23 -13.45 -15.79
N GLY A 63 -3.41 -13.87 -16.26
CA GLY A 63 -4.45 -14.47 -15.42
C GLY A 63 -5.24 -13.47 -14.57
N PHE A 64 -5.17 -12.17 -14.82
CA PHE A 64 -5.88 -11.15 -14.06
C PHE A 64 -7.39 -11.44 -13.96
N ARG A 65 -8.05 -11.75 -15.06
CA ARG A 65 -9.50 -12.01 -15.07
C ARG A 65 -9.89 -13.17 -14.16
N GLN A 66 -9.09 -14.22 -14.13
CA GLN A 66 -9.32 -15.38 -13.27
C GLN A 66 -9.09 -15.02 -11.80
N ARG A 67 -8.04 -14.23 -11.50
CA ARG A 67 -7.75 -13.80 -10.12
C ARG A 67 -8.87 -12.97 -9.51
N VAL A 68 -9.55 -12.15 -10.30
CA VAL A 68 -10.63 -11.27 -9.85
C VAL A 68 -12.02 -11.79 -10.23
N SER A 69 -12.15 -13.06 -10.56
CA SER A 69 -13.42 -13.66 -11.05
C SER A 69 -14.55 -13.63 -10.01
N THR A 70 -14.23 -13.48 -8.74
CA THR A 70 -15.22 -13.33 -7.66
C THR A 70 -15.78 -11.90 -7.57
N GLU A 71 -15.14 -10.94 -8.22
CA GLU A 71 -15.57 -9.54 -8.19
C GLU A 71 -16.69 -9.31 -9.22
N ARG A 72 -17.70 -8.56 -8.82
CA ARG A 72 -18.92 -8.38 -9.63
C ARG A 72 -18.93 -7.09 -10.44
N GLY A 73 -18.04 -6.16 -10.12
CA GLY A 73 -17.94 -4.86 -10.75
C GLY A 73 -16.54 -4.58 -11.25
N THR A 74 -16.06 -3.40 -10.98
CA THR A 74 -14.72 -2.99 -11.37
C THR A 74 -13.66 -3.74 -10.58
N ALA A 75 -12.62 -4.15 -11.28
CA ALA A 75 -11.40 -4.68 -10.68
C ALA A 75 -10.17 -4.02 -11.31
N ALA A 76 -9.08 -3.96 -10.55
CA ALA A 76 -7.80 -3.43 -11.01
C ALA A 76 -6.64 -4.12 -10.30
N GLU A 77 -5.48 -4.11 -10.91
CA GLU A 77 -4.28 -4.74 -10.37
C GLU A 77 -3.07 -3.81 -10.54
N ASN A 78 -2.28 -3.68 -9.49
CA ASN A 78 -0.95 -3.09 -9.55
C ASN A 78 0.10 -4.16 -9.25
N VAL A 79 1.15 -4.22 -10.04
CA VAL A 79 2.31 -5.09 -9.82
C VAL A 79 3.59 -4.28 -9.78
N GLY A 80 4.58 -4.74 -9.03
CA GLY A 80 5.87 -4.08 -8.97
C GLY A 80 6.89 -4.87 -8.15
N PHE A 81 8.12 -4.42 -8.13
CA PHE A 81 9.18 -5.04 -7.33
C PHE A 81 10.13 -4.00 -6.74
N GLY A 82 10.97 -4.42 -5.81
CA GLY A 82 12.12 -3.67 -5.32
C GLY A 82 11.96 -3.00 -3.97
N CYS A 83 10.78 -3.06 -3.37
CA CYS A 83 10.54 -2.54 -2.02
C CYS A 83 10.47 -3.69 -1.01
N ASP A 84 11.00 -3.47 0.20
CA ASP A 84 10.94 -4.46 1.28
C ASP A 84 9.73 -4.26 2.20
N THR A 85 9.06 -3.10 2.12
CA THR A 85 7.91 -2.74 2.94
C THR A 85 6.73 -2.28 2.10
N GLU A 86 5.53 -2.44 2.64
CA GLU A 86 4.30 -1.91 2.01
C GLU A 86 4.36 -0.40 1.85
N ASP A 87 4.85 0.33 2.85
CA ASP A 87 5.05 1.79 2.79
C ASP A 87 5.86 2.19 1.55
N CYS A 88 7.00 1.55 1.34
CA CYS A 88 7.82 1.78 0.15
C CYS A 88 7.06 1.41 -1.13
N ALA A 89 6.34 0.28 -1.15
CA ALA A 89 5.58 -0.16 -2.31
C ALA A 89 4.49 0.84 -2.70
N ILE A 90 3.74 1.34 -1.72
CA ILE A 90 2.69 2.35 -1.95
C ILE A 90 3.31 3.65 -2.48
N ARG A 91 4.37 4.17 -1.85
CA ARG A 91 5.04 5.40 -2.30
C ARG A 91 5.57 5.28 -3.72
N ARG A 92 6.19 4.16 -4.04
CA ARG A 92 6.73 3.91 -5.39
C ARG A 92 5.64 3.81 -6.44
N ARG A 93 4.52 3.12 -6.12
CA ARG A 93 3.35 3.05 -7.02
C ARG A 93 2.67 4.41 -7.18
N ALA A 94 2.64 5.24 -6.15
CA ALA A 94 2.11 6.60 -6.21
C ALA A 94 2.87 7.51 -7.19
N ALA A 95 4.14 7.24 -7.45
CA ALA A 95 4.95 7.96 -8.43
C ALA A 95 4.63 7.58 -9.89
N SER A 96 3.89 6.49 -10.13
CA SER A 96 3.46 6.03 -11.45
C SER A 96 1.99 6.38 -11.67
N GLY A 97 1.68 7.11 -12.75
CA GLY A 97 0.33 7.62 -13.02
C GLY A 97 -0.75 6.55 -13.08
N ARG A 98 -0.48 5.40 -13.72
CA ARG A 98 -1.43 4.28 -13.81
C ARG A 98 -1.64 3.59 -12.47
N HIS A 99 -0.58 3.31 -11.73
CA HIS A 99 -0.65 2.69 -10.41
C HIS A 99 -1.36 3.60 -9.41
N ARG A 100 -1.05 4.90 -9.44
CA ARG A 100 -1.71 5.90 -8.62
C ARG A 100 -3.21 5.97 -8.91
N ALA A 101 -3.60 6.01 -10.18
CA ALA A 101 -5.01 6.03 -10.57
C ALA A 101 -5.78 4.82 -10.04
N ASN A 102 -5.18 3.61 -10.09
CA ASN A 102 -5.79 2.41 -9.52
C ASN A 102 -5.97 2.53 -8.00
N MET A 103 -4.95 2.97 -7.27
CA MET A 103 -5.03 3.12 -5.81
C MET A 103 -6.08 4.14 -5.36
N LEU A 104 -6.40 5.12 -6.20
CA LEU A 104 -7.36 6.19 -5.92
C LEU A 104 -8.73 5.98 -6.58
N ARG A 105 -9.02 4.79 -7.11
CA ARG A 105 -10.31 4.50 -7.73
C ARG A 105 -11.46 4.69 -6.75
N ARG A 106 -12.58 5.24 -7.26
CA ARG A 106 -13.83 5.41 -6.49
C ARG A 106 -14.81 4.26 -6.67
N ASP A 107 -14.61 3.45 -7.70
CA ASP A 107 -15.50 2.38 -8.13
C ASP A 107 -15.06 0.98 -7.63
N VAL A 108 -14.18 0.94 -6.63
CA VAL A 108 -13.79 -0.27 -5.91
C VAL A 108 -14.11 -0.13 -4.43
N LYS A 109 -14.32 -1.24 -3.73
CA LYS A 109 -14.70 -1.28 -2.31
C LYS A 109 -13.78 -2.14 -1.47
N SER A 110 -13.06 -3.06 -2.09
CA SER A 110 -12.24 -4.07 -1.41
C SER A 110 -10.86 -4.15 -2.00
N TYR A 111 -9.91 -4.64 -1.22
CA TYR A 111 -8.53 -4.81 -1.66
C TYR A 111 -7.86 -6.01 -0.99
N GLY A 112 -6.78 -6.47 -1.64
CA GLY A 112 -5.78 -7.36 -1.05
C GLY A 112 -4.41 -6.95 -1.55
N ILE A 113 -3.43 -6.86 -0.67
CA ILE A 113 -2.03 -6.59 -1.02
C ILE A 113 -1.14 -7.67 -0.43
N ALA A 114 -0.23 -8.18 -1.24
CA ALA A 114 0.69 -9.24 -0.83
C ALA A 114 2.03 -9.11 -1.55
N SER A 115 3.04 -9.78 -1.04
CA SER A 115 4.36 -9.84 -1.66
C SER A 115 4.98 -11.21 -1.52
N ALA A 116 5.97 -11.48 -2.38
CA ALA A 116 6.82 -12.67 -2.32
C ALA A 116 8.24 -12.31 -2.79
N VAL A 117 9.24 -13.00 -2.26
CA VAL A 117 10.65 -12.79 -2.62
C VAL A 117 11.08 -13.85 -3.61
N GLY A 118 11.66 -13.41 -4.73
CA GLY A 118 12.25 -14.30 -5.73
C GLY A 118 13.66 -14.77 -5.35
N SER A 119 14.16 -15.78 -6.04
CA SER A 119 15.53 -16.27 -5.86
C SER A 119 16.61 -15.23 -6.22
N ASN A 120 16.23 -14.19 -6.97
CA ASN A 120 17.07 -13.01 -7.24
C ASN A 120 17.14 -12.01 -6.08
N GLY A 121 16.49 -12.30 -4.94
CA GLY A 121 16.43 -11.43 -3.78
C GLY A 121 15.45 -10.27 -3.90
N ARG A 122 14.74 -10.13 -5.01
CA ARG A 122 13.73 -9.07 -5.20
C ARG A 122 12.41 -9.48 -4.58
N ARG A 123 11.75 -8.52 -3.94
CA ARG A 123 10.39 -8.67 -3.44
C ARG A 123 9.42 -8.15 -4.49
N TYR A 124 8.46 -8.99 -4.85
CA TYR A 124 7.41 -8.69 -5.83
C TYR A 124 6.12 -8.40 -5.09
N TRP A 125 5.48 -7.30 -5.44
CA TRP A 125 4.26 -6.80 -4.80
C TRP A 125 3.09 -6.86 -5.77
N VAL A 126 1.95 -7.28 -5.26
CA VAL A 126 0.68 -7.28 -5.99
C VAL A 126 -0.39 -6.64 -5.12
N LEU A 127 -1.12 -5.69 -5.69
CA LEU A 127 -2.34 -5.11 -5.13
C LEU A 127 -3.50 -5.50 -6.05
N GLU A 128 -4.49 -6.17 -5.48
CA GLU A 128 -5.76 -6.46 -6.14
C GLU A 128 -6.85 -5.56 -5.56
N LEU A 129 -7.64 -4.98 -6.43
CA LEU A 129 -8.75 -4.09 -6.11
C LEU A 129 -10.02 -4.65 -6.74
N GLY A 130 -11.14 -4.57 -6.03
CA GLY A 130 -12.40 -5.11 -6.52
C GLY A 130 -13.65 -4.48 -5.90
N ASN A 131 -14.79 -4.91 -6.43
CA ASN A 131 -16.11 -4.47 -6.00
C ASN A 131 -17.12 -5.62 -5.96
#